data_1ba42b40d81ec97d209af242af154fe8
#
_entry.id   1ba42b40d81ec97d209af242af154fe8
#
_cell.length_a   1.000
_cell.length_b   1.000
_cell.length_c   1.000
_cell.angle_alpha   90.00
_cell.angle_beta   90.00
_cell.angle_gamma   90.00
#
_symmetry.space_group_name_H-M   'P 1'
#
loop_
_entity.id
_entity.type
_entity.pdbx_description
1 polymer ?
#
loop_
_entity_poly.entity_id
_entity_poly.type
_entity_poly.pdbx_seq_one_letter_code
_entity_poly.pdbx_strand_id
1 'polypeptide(L)'
;ISACLVGSEMCIRDRSNLEGGRIGIAAQALGIARAAFEAALAYARERVQFDKPIIEHQSIANLLADMHTRLNAARLLILHAARLRSAGQPCLSEASQAKLFASEMAEKVCSSAMQIHGGYGYLEDYPVERYYRDARITQIYEGSSEIQRLLIARELKHYQL
;
A
#
# COMPACT_ATOMS: atom_id res chain seq x y z
N ILE A 1 -15.40 20.28 17.94
CA ILE A 1 -14.27 21.20 17.81
C ILE A 1 -14.42 21.87 16.47
N SER A 2 -14.65 23.15 16.57
CA SER A 2 -15.07 24.09 15.59
C SER A 2 -14.25 24.02 14.28
N ALA A 3 -14.88 23.59 13.20
CA ALA A 3 -14.41 23.71 11.82
C ALA A 3 -14.36 25.18 11.34
N CYS A 4 -14.49 26.13 12.24
CA CYS A 4 -14.77 27.53 11.92
C CYS A 4 -13.55 28.46 12.02
N LEU A 5 -12.35 27.95 12.27
CA LEU A 5 -11.16 28.79 12.45
C LEU A 5 -10.28 28.91 11.20
N VAL A 6 -10.65 28.21 10.11
CA VAL A 6 -9.93 28.29 8.85
C VAL A 6 -10.94 28.53 7.75
N GLY A 7 -10.82 29.65 7.05
CA GLY A 7 -11.72 30.00 5.95
C GLY A 7 -11.83 28.89 4.92
N SER A 8 -12.99 28.79 4.25
CA SER A 8 -13.31 27.72 3.28
C SER A 8 -12.24 27.51 2.20
N GLU A 9 -11.57 28.58 1.79
CA GLU A 9 -10.48 28.53 0.79
C GLU A 9 -9.21 27.85 1.31
N MET A 10 -8.88 28.00 2.59
CA MET A 10 -7.73 27.33 3.20
C MET A 10 -8.00 25.82 3.31
N CYS A 11 -9.22 25.43 3.67
CA CYS A 11 -9.63 24.02 3.65
C CYS A 11 -9.60 23.40 2.24
N ILE A 12 -9.91 24.18 1.20
CA ILE A 12 -9.86 23.69 -0.20
C ILE A 12 -8.40 23.51 -0.65
N ARG A 13 -7.52 24.48 -0.35
CA ARG A 13 -6.07 24.36 -0.64
C ARG A 13 -5.42 23.22 0.12
N ASP A 14 -5.76 23.03 1.38
CA ASP A 14 -5.27 21.90 2.18
C ASP A 14 -5.73 20.56 1.60
N ARG A 15 -6.95 20.47 1.09
CA ARG A 15 -7.46 19.25 0.44
C ARG A 15 -6.70 18.92 -0.83
N SER A 16 -6.38 19.89 -1.68
CA SER A 16 -5.62 19.67 -2.91
C SER A 16 -4.16 19.31 -2.65
N ASN A 17 -3.56 19.86 -1.60
CA ASN A 17 -2.22 19.47 -1.15
C ASN A 17 -2.18 18.04 -0.59
N LEU A 18 -3.23 17.64 0.15
CA LEU A 18 -3.37 16.28 0.68
C LEU A 18 -3.56 15.20 -0.40
N GLU A 19 -4.09 15.54 -1.59
CA GLU A 19 -4.18 14.58 -2.71
C GLU A 19 -2.78 14.11 -3.12
N GLY A 20 -1.82 15.03 -3.23
CA GLY A 20 -0.43 14.69 -3.52
C GLY A 20 0.25 13.88 -2.42
N GLY A 21 0.00 14.24 -1.16
CA GLY A 21 0.48 13.47 -0.02
C GLY A 21 -0.04 12.03 -0.04
N ARG A 22 -1.33 11.82 -0.31
CA ARG A 22 -1.93 10.48 -0.42
C ARG A 22 -1.30 9.63 -1.52
N ILE A 23 -1.09 10.20 -2.71
CA ILE A 23 -0.41 9.51 -3.82
C ILE A 23 1.03 9.18 -3.43
N GLY A 24 1.74 10.10 -2.78
CA GLY A 24 3.11 9.90 -2.28
C GLY A 24 3.20 8.76 -1.27
N ILE A 25 2.27 8.72 -0.28
CA ILE A 25 2.23 7.64 0.71
C ILE A 25 1.83 6.30 0.08
N ALA A 26 0.92 6.31 -0.89
CA ALA A 26 0.58 5.10 -1.64
C ALA A 26 1.81 4.54 -2.39
N ALA A 27 2.61 5.41 -3.01
CA ALA A 27 3.85 5.03 -3.68
C ALA A 27 4.91 4.52 -2.69
N GLN A 28 5.04 5.14 -1.52
CA GLN A 28 5.91 4.67 -0.45
C GLN A 28 5.50 3.27 0.03
N ALA A 29 4.22 3.05 0.32
CA ALA A 29 3.68 1.76 0.73
C ALA A 29 3.96 0.67 -0.32
N LEU A 30 3.76 0.99 -1.61
CA LEU A 30 4.09 0.10 -2.72
C LEU A 30 5.60 -0.22 -2.75
N GLY A 31 6.47 0.76 -2.51
CA GLY A 31 7.93 0.57 -2.47
C GLY A 31 8.36 -0.39 -1.35
N ILE A 32 7.82 -0.22 -0.15
CA ILE A 32 8.08 -1.10 1.01
C ILE A 32 7.60 -2.53 0.71
N ALA A 33 6.36 -2.66 0.21
CA ALA A 33 5.79 -3.97 -0.13
C ALA A 33 6.58 -4.68 -1.24
N ARG A 34 7.04 -3.94 -2.24
CA ARG A 34 7.87 -4.47 -3.31
C ARG A 34 9.21 -4.99 -2.78
N ALA A 35 9.89 -4.25 -1.93
CA ALA A 35 11.13 -4.69 -1.30
C ALA A 35 10.94 -5.97 -0.46
N ALA A 36 9.84 -6.05 0.29
CA ALA A 36 9.48 -7.25 1.04
C ALA A 36 9.22 -8.47 0.13
N PHE A 37 8.50 -8.25 -0.97
CA PHE A 37 8.25 -9.30 -1.98
C PHE A 37 9.55 -9.79 -2.63
N GLU A 38 10.43 -8.88 -3.06
CA GLU A 38 11.72 -9.22 -3.69
C GLU A 38 12.60 -10.03 -2.74
N ALA A 39 12.67 -9.64 -1.45
CA ALA A 39 13.38 -10.40 -0.43
C ALA A 39 12.79 -11.81 -0.22
N ALA A 40 11.46 -11.91 -0.12
CA ALA A 40 10.79 -13.20 0.03
C ALA A 40 10.97 -14.12 -1.19
N LEU A 41 10.93 -13.55 -2.40
CA LEU A 41 11.15 -14.29 -3.64
C LEU A 41 12.59 -14.83 -3.73
N ALA A 42 13.58 -14.01 -3.38
CA ALA A 42 14.98 -14.43 -3.35
C ALA A 42 15.18 -15.57 -2.34
N TYR A 43 14.71 -15.38 -1.11
CA TYR A 43 14.79 -16.41 -0.07
C TYR A 43 14.09 -17.71 -0.47
N ALA A 44 12.91 -17.63 -1.09
CA ALA A 44 12.17 -18.82 -1.52
C ALA A 44 12.86 -19.63 -2.62
N ARG A 45 13.70 -18.99 -3.44
CA ARG A 45 14.52 -19.65 -4.47
C ARG A 45 15.75 -20.37 -3.91
N GLU A 46 16.33 -19.85 -2.82
CA GLU A 46 17.57 -20.35 -2.23
C GLU A 46 17.32 -21.38 -1.11
N ARG A 47 16.25 -21.16 -0.32
CA ARG A 47 15.94 -22.01 0.82
C ARG A 47 15.42 -23.36 0.36
N VAL A 48 16.10 -24.43 0.79
CA VAL A 48 15.70 -25.83 0.51
C VAL A 48 15.05 -26.44 1.74
N GLN A 49 13.88 -27.03 1.55
CA GLN A 49 13.19 -27.89 2.53
C GLN A 49 12.47 -29.01 1.77
N PHE A 50 12.45 -30.21 2.36
CA PHE A 50 11.88 -31.40 1.72
C PHE A 50 12.48 -31.65 0.31
N ASP A 51 13.82 -31.58 0.25
CA ASP A 51 14.67 -31.86 -0.91
C ASP A 51 14.46 -30.96 -2.15
N LYS A 52 13.82 -29.80 -1.99
CA LYS A 52 13.63 -28.83 -3.07
C LYS A 52 13.54 -27.39 -2.57
N PRO A 53 13.81 -26.39 -3.42
CA PRO A 53 13.56 -24.98 -3.07
C PRO A 53 12.13 -24.74 -2.63
N ILE A 54 11.96 -23.91 -1.60
CA ILE A 54 10.60 -23.72 -1.04
C ILE A 54 9.62 -23.05 -2.00
N ILE A 55 10.08 -22.35 -3.03
CA ILE A 55 9.25 -21.78 -4.09
C ILE A 55 8.47 -22.86 -4.86
N GLU A 56 8.96 -24.09 -4.90
CA GLU A 56 8.32 -25.23 -5.58
C GLU A 56 7.18 -25.87 -4.76
N HIS A 57 7.02 -25.43 -3.50
CA HIS A 57 5.87 -25.84 -2.70
C HIS A 57 4.67 -24.96 -3.03
N GLN A 58 3.54 -25.58 -3.36
CA GLN A 58 2.34 -24.88 -3.81
C GLN A 58 1.86 -23.79 -2.86
N SER A 59 1.98 -24.00 -1.54
CA SER A 59 1.59 -23.01 -0.54
C SER A 59 2.42 -21.72 -0.64
N ILE A 60 3.74 -21.84 -0.86
CA ILE A 60 4.65 -20.70 -1.03
C ILE A 60 4.41 -20.04 -2.39
N ALA A 61 4.27 -20.84 -3.46
CA ALA A 61 3.99 -20.33 -4.80
C ALA A 61 2.70 -19.49 -4.83
N ASN A 62 1.64 -19.96 -4.16
CA ASN A 62 0.38 -19.22 -4.05
C ASN A 62 0.53 -17.90 -3.30
N LEU A 63 1.26 -17.89 -2.18
CA LEU A 63 1.54 -16.63 -1.46
C LEU A 63 2.27 -15.62 -2.33
N LEU A 64 3.31 -16.05 -3.05
CA LEU A 64 4.06 -15.19 -3.97
C LEU A 64 3.19 -14.67 -5.11
N ALA A 65 2.33 -15.50 -5.68
CA ALA A 65 1.39 -15.10 -6.73
C ALA A 65 0.40 -14.03 -6.24
N ASP A 66 -0.17 -14.21 -5.05
CA ASP A 66 -1.06 -13.24 -4.41
C ASP A 66 -0.36 -11.92 -4.13
N MET A 67 0.87 -11.96 -3.58
CA MET A 67 1.68 -10.77 -3.32
C MET A 67 1.94 -10.00 -4.62
N HIS A 68 2.37 -10.68 -5.68
CA HIS A 68 2.65 -10.07 -6.99
C HIS A 68 1.41 -9.43 -7.61
N THR A 69 0.28 -10.12 -7.56
CA THR A 69 -1.00 -9.60 -8.08
C THR A 69 -1.42 -8.32 -7.36
N ARG A 70 -1.34 -8.30 -6.02
CA ARG A 70 -1.66 -7.13 -5.21
C ARG A 70 -0.74 -5.94 -5.47
N LEU A 71 0.56 -6.16 -5.65
CA LEU A 71 1.52 -5.13 -6.02
C LEU A 71 1.17 -4.48 -7.37
N ASN A 72 0.82 -5.28 -8.37
CA ASN A 72 0.42 -4.78 -9.68
C ASN A 72 -0.88 -3.97 -9.61
N ALA A 73 -1.88 -4.43 -8.87
CA ALA A 73 -3.12 -3.69 -8.67
C ALA A 73 -2.88 -2.34 -7.99
N ALA A 74 -2.08 -2.31 -6.92
CA ALA A 74 -1.71 -1.07 -6.23
C ALA A 74 -1.00 -0.09 -7.18
N ARG A 75 -0.05 -0.59 -7.97
CA ARG A 75 0.68 0.23 -8.94
C ARG A 75 -0.24 0.89 -9.95
N LEU A 76 -1.21 0.16 -10.48
CA LEU A 76 -2.17 0.70 -11.45
C LEU A 76 -3.04 1.80 -10.85
N LEU A 77 -3.54 1.62 -9.62
CA LEU A 77 -4.32 2.64 -8.91
C LEU A 77 -3.48 3.91 -8.67
N ILE A 78 -2.24 3.77 -8.22
CA ILE A 78 -1.32 4.89 -7.98
C ILE A 78 -1.05 5.65 -9.28
N LEU A 79 -0.72 4.93 -10.36
CA LEU A 79 -0.45 5.54 -11.66
C LEU A 79 -1.68 6.25 -12.24
N HIS A 80 -2.87 5.72 -12.03
CA HIS A 80 -4.12 6.36 -12.45
C HIS A 80 -4.31 7.68 -11.71
N ALA A 81 -4.26 7.69 -10.38
CA ALA A 81 -4.38 8.91 -9.58
C ALA A 81 -3.30 9.94 -9.93
N ALA A 82 -2.05 9.51 -10.12
CA ALA A 82 -0.95 10.38 -10.50
C ALA A 82 -1.14 11.04 -11.87
N ARG A 83 -1.67 10.30 -12.85
CA ARG A 83 -2.00 10.83 -14.20
C ARG A 83 -3.08 11.90 -14.15
N LEU A 84 -4.17 11.67 -13.42
CA LEU A 84 -5.23 12.66 -13.24
C LEU A 84 -4.68 13.94 -12.62
N ARG A 85 -3.90 13.82 -11.54
CA ARG A 85 -3.25 14.96 -10.90
C ARG A 85 -2.32 15.72 -11.84
N SER A 86 -1.49 15.03 -12.61
CA SER A 86 -0.56 15.65 -13.57
C SER A 86 -1.30 16.36 -14.70
N ALA A 87 -2.50 15.92 -15.04
CA ALA A 87 -3.37 16.57 -16.00
C ALA A 87 -4.21 17.73 -15.41
N GLY A 88 -4.02 18.07 -14.13
CA GLY A 88 -4.79 19.10 -13.44
C GLY A 88 -6.26 18.72 -13.22
N GLN A 89 -6.61 17.45 -13.30
CA GLN A 89 -7.96 16.94 -13.09
C GLN A 89 -8.22 16.64 -11.62
N PRO A 90 -9.47 16.80 -11.13
CA PRO A 90 -9.85 16.34 -9.80
C PRO A 90 -9.54 14.86 -9.62
N CYS A 91 -8.88 14.50 -8.51
CA CYS A 91 -8.46 13.11 -8.26
C CYS A 91 -8.58 12.69 -6.78
N LEU A 92 -9.47 13.35 -6.02
CA LEU A 92 -9.63 13.08 -4.59
C LEU A 92 -10.03 11.62 -4.33
N SER A 93 -10.98 11.10 -5.09
CA SER A 93 -11.45 9.72 -4.97
C SER A 93 -10.34 8.73 -5.32
N GLU A 94 -9.69 8.91 -6.44
CA GLU A 94 -8.64 8.03 -6.95
C GLU A 94 -7.39 8.04 -6.06
N ALA A 95 -6.99 9.21 -5.56
CA ALA A 95 -5.91 9.35 -4.59
C ALA A 95 -6.23 8.64 -3.26
N SER A 96 -7.49 8.76 -2.81
CA SER A 96 -7.96 8.08 -1.60
C SER A 96 -8.02 6.56 -1.80
N GLN A 97 -8.51 6.08 -2.95
CA GLN A 97 -8.52 4.65 -3.31
C GLN A 97 -7.11 4.08 -3.40
N ALA A 98 -6.20 4.79 -4.07
CA ALA A 98 -4.81 4.38 -4.19
C ALA A 98 -4.13 4.26 -2.82
N LYS A 99 -4.31 5.27 -1.95
CA LYS A 99 -3.73 5.28 -0.59
C LYS A 99 -4.32 4.17 0.27
N LEU A 100 -5.63 4.00 0.29
CA LEU A 100 -6.30 2.96 1.05
C LEU A 100 -5.82 1.57 0.63
N PHE A 101 -5.90 1.28 -0.66
CA PHE A 101 -5.52 -0.03 -1.19
C PHE A 101 -4.03 -0.32 -0.97
N ALA A 102 -3.14 0.63 -1.32
CA ALA A 102 -1.70 0.41 -1.24
C ALA A 102 -1.22 0.20 0.20
N SER A 103 -1.73 0.97 1.17
CA SER A 103 -1.31 0.84 2.56
C SER A 103 -1.78 -0.46 3.22
N GLU A 104 -3.02 -0.91 2.95
CA GLU A 104 -3.52 -2.19 3.47
C GLU A 104 -2.87 -3.39 2.76
N MET A 105 -2.59 -3.25 1.47
CA MET A 105 -1.84 -4.23 0.70
C MET A 105 -0.42 -4.40 1.23
N ALA A 106 0.27 -3.29 1.54
CA ALA A 106 1.65 -3.33 2.02
C ALA A 106 1.81 -4.13 3.31
N GLU A 107 0.92 -3.94 4.28
CA GLU A 107 0.93 -4.73 5.52
C GLU A 107 0.76 -6.22 5.23
N LYS A 108 -0.18 -6.59 4.36
CA LYS A 108 -0.43 -7.99 3.99
C LYS A 108 0.77 -8.62 3.27
N VAL A 109 1.38 -7.90 2.34
CA VAL A 109 2.56 -8.38 1.60
C VAL A 109 3.76 -8.53 2.53
N CYS A 110 4.02 -7.57 3.42
CA CYS A 110 5.10 -7.66 4.39
C CYS A 110 4.88 -8.82 5.38
N SER A 111 3.66 -9.02 5.86
CA SER A 111 3.30 -10.17 6.70
C SER A 111 3.53 -11.50 5.98
N SER A 112 3.15 -11.61 4.71
CA SER A 112 3.40 -12.81 3.89
C SER A 112 4.89 -13.04 3.65
N ALA A 113 5.68 -11.97 3.46
CA ALA A 113 7.13 -12.05 3.32
C ALA A 113 7.79 -12.62 4.58
N MET A 114 7.40 -12.14 5.77
CA MET A 114 7.85 -12.71 7.04
C MET A 114 7.47 -14.20 7.16
N GLN A 115 6.24 -14.56 6.78
CA GLN A 115 5.76 -15.94 6.82
C GLN A 115 6.60 -16.86 5.92
N ILE A 116 7.00 -16.40 4.73
CA ILE A 116 7.86 -17.15 3.80
C ILE A 116 9.25 -17.41 4.41
N HIS A 117 9.79 -16.42 5.14
CA HIS A 117 11.09 -16.59 5.85
C HIS A 117 10.96 -17.49 7.09
N GLY A 118 9.74 -17.71 7.60
CA GLY A 118 9.53 -18.44 8.85
C GLY A 118 10.18 -17.74 10.03
N GLY A 119 10.82 -18.48 10.93
CA GLY A 119 11.50 -17.92 12.10
C GLY A 119 12.59 -16.89 11.75
N TYR A 120 13.27 -17.06 10.62
CA TYR A 120 14.27 -16.10 10.15
C TYR A 120 13.68 -14.73 9.81
N GLY A 121 12.43 -14.66 9.38
CA GLY A 121 11.74 -13.39 9.10
C GLY A 121 11.49 -12.52 10.34
N TYR A 122 11.73 -13.03 11.52
CA TYR A 122 11.59 -12.32 12.80
C TYR A 122 12.93 -11.80 13.36
N LEU A 123 14.05 -12.09 12.69
CA LEU A 123 15.38 -11.70 13.08
C LEU A 123 15.83 -10.43 12.35
N GLU A 124 16.61 -9.58 13.00
CA GLU A 124 17.15 -8.33 12.44
C GLU A 124 18.11 -8.55 11.26
N ASP A 125 18.67 -9.75 11.14
CA ASP A 125 19.53 -10.15 10.01
C ASP A 125 18.79 -10.14 8.66
N TYR A 126 17.46 -10.21 8.69
CA TYR A 126 16.58 -10.17 7.50
C TYR A 126 15.73 -8.90 7.50
N PRO A 127 15.67 -8.16 6.39
CA PRO A 127 15.02 -6.86 6.37
C PRO A 127 13.49 -6.91 6.46
N VAL A 128 12.88 -8.08 6.33
CA VAL A 128 11.41 -8.23 6.21
C VAL A 128 10.68 -7.85 7.49
N GLU A 129 11.28 -8.03 8.68
CA GLU A 129 10.71 -7.60 9.95
C GLU A 129 10.59 -6.07 10.02
N ARG A 130 11.62 -5.34 9.53
CA ARG A 130 11.62 -3.89 9.46
C ARG A 130 10.58 -3.40 8.46
N TYR A 131 10.48 -4.02 7.28
CA TYR A 131 9.48 -3.65 6.29
C TYR A 131 8.05 -3.81 6.81
N TYR A 132 7.80 -4.84 7.63
CA TYR A 132 6.50 -5.03 8.27
C TYR A 132 6.16 -3.88 9.25
N ARG A 133 7.11 -3.49 10.08
CA ARG A 133 6.94 -2.35 11.01
C ARG A 133 6.73 -1.04 10.25
N ASP A 134 7.54 -0.80 9.21
CA ASP A 134 7.48 0.43 8.42
C ASP A 134 6.20 0.52 7.58
N ALA A 135 5.66 -0.60 7.11
CA ALA A 135 4.41 -0.62 6.36
C ALA A 135 3.21 -0.13 7.19
N ARG A 136 3.20 -0.42 8.50
CA ARG A 136 2.05 -0.12 9.38
C ARG A 136 1.70 1.36 9.44
N ILE A 137 2.68 2.25 9.51
CA ILE A 137 2.44 3.70 9.63
C ILE A 137 1.72 4.26 8.39
N THR A 138 1.87 3.63 7.22
CA THR A 138 1.25 4.09 5.98
C THR A 138 -0.28 4.07 6.00
N GLN A 139 -0.89 3.29 6.90
CA GLN A 139 -2.34 3.27 7.11
C GLN A 139 -2.84 4.40 8.01
N ILE A 140 -1.95 5.09 8.73
CA ILE A 140 -2.30 6.05 9.79
C ILE A 140 -2.13 7.49 9.30
N TYR A 141 -0.94 7.86 8.84
CA TYR A 141 -0.66 9.24 8.44
C TYR A 141 -1.26 9.59 7.06
N GLU A 142 -1.27 10.90 6.72
CA GLU A 142 -1.92 11.46 5.50
C GLU A 142 -3.40 11.06 5.39
N GLY A 143 -4.04 10.90 6.55
CA GLY A 143 -5.42 10.44 6.70
C GLY A 143 -5.51 8.91 6.84
N SER A 144 -6.05 8.46 7.97
CA SER A 144 -6.18 7.02 8.25
C SER A 144 -7.05 6.29 7.22
N SER A 145 -6.99 4.96 7.22
CA SER A 145 -7.80 4.13 6.32
C SER A 145 -9.29 4.43 6.44
N GLU A 146 -9.78 4.77 7.64
CA GLU A 146 -11.17 5.16 7.90
C GLU A 146 -11.52 6.48 7.20
N ILE A 147 -10.61 7.47 7.26
CA ILE A 147 -10.78 8.76 6.58
C ILE A 147 -10.80 8.56 5.06
N GLN A 148 -9.93 7.70 4.50
CA GLN A 148 -9.96 7.41 3.08
C GLN A 148 -11.31 6.81 2.65
N ARG A 149 -11.86 5.86 3.44
CA ARG A 149 -13.20 5.28 3.18
C ARG A 149 -14.29 6.32 3.23
N LEU A 150 -14.27 7.25 4.18
CA LEU A 150 -15.25 8.34 4.27
C LEU A 150 -15.19 9.26 3.04
N LEU A 151 -14.00 9.58 2.54
CA LEU A 151 -13.83 10.42 1.36
C LEU A 151 -14.37 9.72 0.10
N ILE A 152 -14.01 8.47 -0.11
CA ILE A 152 -14.52 7.65 -1.22
C ILE A 152 -16.05 7.58 -1.16
N ALA A 153 -16.63 7.29 0.01
CA ALA A 153 -18.08 7.17 0.19
C ALA A 153 -18.82 8.48 -0.07
N ARG A 154 -18.21 9.64 0.19
CA ARG A 154 -18.80 10.95 -0.15
C ARG A 154 -18.88 11.16 -1.66
N GLU A 155 -17.84 10.82 -2.40
CA GLU A 155 -17.82 10.94 -3.86
C GLU A 155 -18.84 10.01 -4.53
N LEU A 156 -19.08 8.82 -3.96
CA LEU A 156 -20.08 7.87 -4.47
C LEU A 156 -21.52 8.43 -4.45
N LYS A 157 -21.82 9.42 -3.59
CA LYS A 157 -23.15 10.06 -3.59
C LYS A 157 -23.45 10.83 -4.88
N HIS A 158 -22.42 11.22 -5.61
CA HIS A 158 -22.50 11.99 -6.86
C HIS A 158 -22.08 11.16 -8.08
N TYR A 159 -21.81 9.86 -7.87
CA TYR A 159 -21.39 8.96 -8.94
C TYR A 159 -22.59 8.63 -9.84
N GLN A 160 -22.48 8.95 -11.13
CA GLN A 160 -23.43 8.55 -12.16
C GLN A 160 -22.86 7.34 -12.90
N LEU A 161 -23.68 6.27 -13.03
CA LEU A 161 -23.34 5.07 -13.79
C LEU A 161 -23.36 5.35 -15.29
#